data_3ccedc6c761f667debb821ba363d49d0
#
_entry.id   3ccedc6c761f667debb821ba363d49d0
#
_cell.length_a   1.000
_cell.length_b   1.000
_cell.length_c   1.000
_cell.angle_alpha   90.00
_cell.angle_beta   90.00
_cell.angle_gamma   90.00
#
_symmetry.space_group_name_H-M   'P 1'
#
loop_
_entity.id
_entity.type
_entity.pdbx_description
1 polymer ?
#
loop_
_entity_poly.entity_id
_entity_poly.type
_entity_poly.pdbx_seq_one_letter_code
_entity_poly.pdbx_strand_id
1 'polypeptide(L)'
;MKKYLEMLKNRIQCIKIQVFLSYVLVLSLSFAVLGFGVAMAARQIMTNQIGSSRIDLLRQISERTNTVKTSATTLVGLYRYGIADLTEIPENMDELLQADKRRYSGVFGPIGMDNDPLLVTGQGIYSSFPEQELPPYLESQLWYRRLRRKVLDAPAGTVVFGSTFPTADGTRYQFAVAQALEQFDGECILMVLMDEHVLQDLYEPVLTDGSEIYIYDQQGYIVSHPNKKLLGKQFVDPQAMATLYGANSASVIRKQGKAYLLTNYLDENTGWTIVEEIPADMIFGELDRMYELVFTILGVCLVLGLGVALYQSQKIARPLTGLSKAMDSFGGGDFTPVPTDTGTREIDTLSQSFNHMAGEISSLMNRVTEQERQKRLAEMNFLRAQINPHFLYNMLFSIRCTVEMGKSEQAS
;
A
#
# COMPACT_ATOMS: atom_id res chain seq x y z
N MET A 1 22.21 -34.17 -0.41
CA MET A 1 21.12 -33.37 -1.06
C MET A 1 20.27 -34.26 -1.99
N LYS A 2 20.81 -35.06 -2.95
CA LYS A 2 20.02 -35.96 -3.83
C LYS A 2 19.13 -36.96 -3.05
N LYS A 3 19.65 -37.66 -2.05
CA LYS A 3 18.92 -38.64 -1.24
C LYS A 3 17.76 -38.02 -0.42
N TYR A 4 17.92 -36.75 -0.02
CA TYR A 4 16.87 -35.99 0.66
C TYR A 4 15.76 -35.56 -0.31
N LEU A 5 16.13 -35.16 -1.52
CA LEU A 5 15.18 -34.83 -2.60
C LEU A 5 14.40 -36.07 -3.09
N GLU A 6 15.03 -37.25 -3.16
CA GLU A 6 14.32 -38.52 -3.51
C GLU A 6 13.36 -38.95 -2.39
N MET A 7 13.75 -38.79 -1.10
CA MET A 7 12.86 -39.08 0.01
C MET A 7 11.65 -38.08 0.07
N LEU A 8 11.88 -36.82 -0.24
CA LEU A 8 10.82 -35.81 -0.38
C LEU A 8 9.90 -36.14 -1.57
N LYS A 9 10.46 -36.54 -2.71
CA LYS A 9 9.72 -36.93 -3.92
C LYS A 9 8.82 -38.14 -3.66
N ASN A 10 9.33 -39.17 -2.97
CA ASN A 10 8.52 -40.32 -2.58
C ASN A 10 7.45 -40.01 -1.53
N ARG A 11 7.70 -39.09 -0.59
CA ARG A 11 6.67 -38.62 0.35
C ARG A 11 5.59 -37.81 -0.32
N ILE A 12 5.96 -36.99 -1.32
CA ILE A 12 5.01 -36.13 -2.06
C ILE A 12 4.09 -37.01 -2.96
N GLN A 13 4.50 -38.21 -3.34
CA GLN A 13 3.66 -39.16 -4.09
C GLN A 13 2.52 -39.80 -3.26
N CYS A 14 2.54 -39.63 -1.94
CA CYS A 14 1.43 -40.06 -1.09
C CYS A 14 0.19 -39.15 -1.32
N ILE A 15 -0.93 -39.74 -1.73
CA ILE A 15 -2.22 -39.02 -1.99
C ILE A 15 -2.57 -38.06 -0.85
N LYS A 16 -2.33 -38.49 0.40
CA LYS A 16 -2.56 -37.67 1.59
C LYS A 16 -1.81 -36.33 1.56
N ILE A 17 -0.53 -36.37 1.15
CA ILE A 17 0.34 -35.20 1.11
C ILE A 17 0.00 -34.34 -0.10
N GLN A 18 -0.32 -34.93 -1.24
CA GLN A 18 -0.71 -34.19 -2.43
C GLN A 18 -2.02 -33.42 -2.22
N VAL A 19 -3.04 -34.05 -1.68
CA VAL A 19 -4.32 -33.42 -1.36
C VAL A 19 -4.11 -32.30 -0.33
N PHE A 20 -3.37 -32.54 0.74
CA PHE A 20 -3.06 -31.51 1.74
C PHE A 20 -2.32 -30.33 1.12
N LEU A 21 -1.24 -30.59 0.34
CA LEU A 21 -0.45 -29.52 -0.31
C LEU A 21 -1.28 -28.70 -1.30
N SER A 22 -2.20 -29.32 -2.05
CA SER A 22 -3.08 -28.60 -2.96
C SER A 22 -4.00 -27.63 -2.21
N TYR A 23 -4.60 -28.04 -1.11
CA TYR A 23 -5.40 -27.13 -0.26
C TYR A 23 -4.57 -26.02 0.34
N VAL A 24 -3.37 -26.31 0.86
CA VAL A 24 -2.46 -25.31 1.42
C VAL A 24 -2.08 -24.28 0.36
N LEU A 25 -1.73 -24.73 -0.84
CA LEU A 25 -1.33 -23.85 -1.94
C LEU A 25 -2.48 -22.93 -2.37
N VAL A 26 -3.67 -23.50 -2.57
CA VAL A 26 -4.85 -22.70 -2.96
C VAL A 26 -5.21 -21.69 -1.89
N LEU A 27 -5.26 -22.10 -0.61
CA LEU A 27 -5.60 -21.20 0.50
C LEU A 27 -4.55 -20.10 0.67
N SER A 28 -3.26 -20.45 0.68
CA SER A 28 -2.19 -19.47 0.87
C SER A 28 -2.12 -18.47 -0.29
N LEU A 29 -2.29 -18.93 -1.53
CA LEU A 29 -2.33 -18.05 -2.70
C LEU A 29 -3.55 -17.13 -2.67
N SER A 30 -4.73 -17.67 -2.34
CA SER A 30 -5.96 -16.87 -2.24
C SER A 30 -5.85 -15.79 -1.16
N PHE A 31 -5.32 -16.13 0.01
CA PHE A 31 -5.13 -15.16 1.09
C PHE A 31 -4.04 -14.13 0.77
N ALA A 32 -2.96 -14.53 0.11
CA ALA A 32 -1.93 -13.58 -0.32
C ALA A 32 -2.47 -12.57 -1.34
N VAL A 33 -3.22 -13.03 -2.35
CA VAL A 33 -3.84 -12.16 -3.36
C VAL A 33 -4.86 -11.22 -2.71
N LEU A 34 -5.71 -11.74 -1.83
CA LEU A 34 -6.76 -10.96 -1.18
C LEU A 34 -6.17 -9.95 -0.19
N GLY A 35 -5.21 -10.35 0.64
CA GLY A 35 -4.54 -9.45 1.60
C GLY A 35 -3.77 -8.34 0.90
N PHE A 36 -2.97 -8.67 -0.11
CA PHE A 36 -2.23 -7.69 -0.88
C PHE A 36 -3.16 -6.75 -1.68
N GLY A 37 -4.20 -7.31 -2.31
CA GLY A 37 -5.18 -6.54 -3.08
C GLY A 37 -5.94 -5.53 -2.21
N VAL A 38 -6.41 -5.95 -1.03
CA VAL A 38 -7.09 -5.07 -0.07
C VAL A 38 -6.16 -3.98 0.43
N ALA A 39 -4.91 -4.34 0.80
CA ALA A 39 -3.93 -3.36 1.27
C ALA A 39 -3.61 -2.31 0.20
N MET A 40 -3.38 -2.73 -1.03
CA MET A 40 -3.10 -1.82 -2.15
C MET A 40 -4.30 -0.91 -2.46
N ALA A 41 -5.52 -1.47 -2.53
CA ALA A 41 -6.73 -0.71 -2.80
C ALA A 41 -7.03 0.30 -1.68
N ALA A 42 -6.93 -0.10 -0.41
CA ALA A 42 -7.16 0.78 0.73
C ALA A 42 -6.18 1.96 0.74
N ARG A 43 -4.89 1.69 0.49
CA ARG A 43 -3.88 2.75 0.41
C ARG A 43 -4.16 3.74 -0.72
N GLN A 44 -4.53 3.24 -1.89
CA GLN A 44 -4.83 4.09 -3.05
C GLN A 44 -6.09 4.94 -2.84
N ILE A 45 -7.17 4.34 -2.32
CA ILE A 45 -8.42 5.06 -2.01
C ILE A 45 -8.14 6.15 -0.97
N MET A 46 -7.41 5.83 0.10
CA MET A 46 -7.12 6.79 1.17
C MET A 46 -6.22 7.93 0.68
N THR A 47 -5.19 7.63 -0.12
CA THR A 47 -4.34 8.67 -0.72
C THR A 47 -5.16 9.62 -1.59
N ASN A 48 -6.06 9.10 -2.42
CA ASN A 48 -6.91 9.91 -3.27
C ASN A 48 -7.92 10.74 -2.46
N GLN A 49 -8.57 10.13 -1.48
CA GLN A 49 -9.59 10.79 -0.67
C GLN A 49 -8.99 11.88 0.23
N ILE A 50 -7.87 11.59 0.90
CA ILE A 50 -7.15 12.58 1.70
C ILE A 50 -6.57 13.66 0.79
N GLY A 51 -5.95 13.27 -0.32
CA GLY A 51 -5.39 14.21 -1.28
C GLY A 51 -6.44 15.20 -1.79
N SER A 52 -7.63 14.75 -2.20
CA SER A 52 -8.70 15.64 -2.64
C SER A 52 -9.20 16.57 -1.53
N SER A 53 -9.37 16.05 -0.31
CA SER A 53 -9.77 16.86 0.85
C SER A 53 -8.73 17.93 1.19
N ARG A 54 -7.44 17.61 1.07
CA ARG A 54 -6.36 18.56 1.30
C ARG A 54 -6.26 19.62 0.18
N ILE A 55 -6.47 19.25 -1.07
CA ILE A 55 -6.57 20.22 -2.17
C ILE A 55 -7.71 21.21 -1.92
N ASP A 56 -8.89 20.74 -1.45
CA ASP A 56 -10.00 21.61 -1.11
C ASP A 56 -9.66 22.56 0.05
N LEU A 57 -8.92 22.09 1.05
CA LEU A 57 -8.40 22.93 2.13
C LEU A 57 -7.45 24.02 1.59
N LEU A 58 -6.48 23.64 0.75
CA LEU A 58 -5.55 24.57 0.14
C LEU A 58 -6.26 25.60 -0.75
N ARG A 59 -7.34 25.21 -1.44
CA ARG A 59 -8.20 26.12 -2.18
C ARG A 59 -8.84 27.17 -1.27
N GLN A 60 -9.36 26.77 -0.11
CA GLN A 60 -9.93 27.72 0.86
C GLN A 60 -8.88 28.69 1.40
N ILE A 61 -7.65 28.21 1.66
CA ILE A 61 -6.53 29.08 2.06
C ILE A 61 -6.21 30.04 0.90
N SER A 62 -6.20 29.56 -0.35
CA SER A 62 -5.98 30.39 -1.54
C SER A 62 -7.02 31.50 -1.69
N GLU A 63 -8.31 31.23 -1.46
CA GLU A 63 -9.38 32.23 -1.47
C GLU A 63 -9.15 33.31 -0.42
N ARG A 64 -8.72 32.94 0.79
CA ARG A 64 -8.34 33.88 1.85
C ARG A 64 -7.08 34.70 1.48
N THR A 65 -6.08 34.04 0.90
CA THR A 65 -4.86 34.68 0.38
C THR A 65 -5.20 35.69 -0.70
N ASN A 66 -6.15 35.39 -1.58
CA ASN A 66 -6.64 36.33 -2.58
C ASN A 66 -7.35 37.54 -1.96
N THR A 67 -8.05 37.38 -0.83
CA THR A 67 -8.61 38.46 -0.07
C THR A 67 -7.52 39.38 0.47
N VAL A 68 -6.43 38.87 1.04
CA VAL A 68 -5.26 39.64 1.47
C VAL A 68 -4.65 40.40 0.29
N LYS A 69 -4.46 39.76 -0.84
CA LYS A 69 -3.95 40.36 -2.08
C LYS A 69 -4.85 41.54 -2.53
N THR A 70 -6.16 41.31 -2.57
CA THR A 70 -7.13 42.34 -2.98
C THR A 70 -7.10 43.53 -2.01
N SER A 71 -7.03 43.26 -0.71
CA SER A 71 -6.90 44.31 0.31
C SER A 71 -5.59 45.08 0.20
N ALA A 72 -4.48 44.39 -0.07
CA ALA A 72 -3.18 45.01 -0.33
C ALA A 72 -3.18 45.88 -1.60
N THR A 73 -3.81 45.40 -2.66
CA THR A 73 -3.98 46.17 -3.91
C THR A 73 -4.83 47.40 -3.68
N THR A 74 -5.92 47.25 -2.90
CA THR A 74 -6.77 48.41 -2.50
C THR A 74 -5.99 49.43 -1.71
N LEU A 75 -5.17 48.98 -0.76
CA LEU A 75 -4.35 49.81 0.08
C LEU A 75 -3.32 50.62 -0.76
N VAL A 76 -2.62 49.98 -1.70
CA VAL A 76 -1.73 50.68 -2.66
C VAL A 76 -2.52 51.73 -3.45
N GLY A 77 -3.74 51.39 -3.90
CA GLY A 77 -4.64 52.31 -4.61
C GLY A 77 -5.04 53.52 -3.77
N LEU A 78 -5.28 53.34 -2.45
CA LEU A 78 -5.59 54.45 -1.52
C LEU A 78 -4.39 55.37 -1.33
N TYR A 79 -3.20 54.85 -1.15
CA TYR A 79 -1.98 55.66 -1.08
C TYR A 79 -1.74 56.41 -2.39
N ARG A 80 -1.91 55.75 -3.55
CA ARG A 80 -1.82 56.37 -4.86
C ARG A 80 -2.81 57.56 -4.98
N TYR A 81 -4.05 57.37 -4.52
CA TYR A 81 -5.07 58.42 -4.54
C TYR A 81 -4.67 59.60 -3.69
N GLY A 82 -4.08 59.37 -2.48
CA GLY A 82 -3.60 60.40 -1.57
C GLY A 82 -2.51 61.31 -2.16
N ILE A 83 -1.76 60.81 -3.15
CA ILE A 83 -0.68 61.57 -3.82
C ILE A 83 -1.05 61.98 -5.26
N ALA A 84 -2.26 61.63 -5.75
CA ALA A 84 -2.64 61.80 -7.16
C ALA A 84 -2.68 63.24 -7.61
N ASP A 85 -2.99 64.18 -6.73
CA ASP A 85 -3.09 65.60 -7.02
C ASP A 85 -1.73 66.34 -6.93
N LEU A 86 -0.67 65.67 -6.53
CA LEU A 86 0.66 66.26 -6.41
C LEU A 86 1.34 66.32 -7.77
N THR A 87 1.75 67.53 -8.19
CA THR A 87 2.53 67.75 -9.41
C THR A 87 4.03 67.64 -9.19
N GLU A 88 4.48 67.88 -7.95
CA GLU A 88 5.86 67.74 -7.50
C GLU A 88 5.86 67.07 -6.12
N ILE A 89 6.99 66.44 -5.79
CA ILE A 89 7.14 65.79 -4.50
C ILE A 89 7.40 66.84 -3.40
N PRO A 90 6.50 67.00 -2.43
CA PRO A 90 6.66 68.03 -1.38
C PRO A 90 7.77 67.63 -0.40
N GLU A 91 8.45 68.63 0.20
CA GLU A 91 9.49 68.45 1.22
C GLU A 91 8.99 67.62 2.42
N ASN A 92 7.69 67.71 2.77
CA ASN A 92 7.08 66.98 3.88
C ASN A 92 6.41 65.65 3.46
N MET A 93 6.88 65.00 2.41
CA MET A 93 6.30 63.74 1.89
C MET A 93 6.25 62.63 2.92
N ASP A 94 7.27 62.53 3.79
CA ASP A 94 7.30 61.56 4.90
C ASP A 94 6.16 61.76 5.89
N GLU A 95 5.86 63.02 6.26
CA GLU A 95 4.73 63.34 7.13
C GLU A 95 3.38 62.99 6.51
N LEU A 96 3.23 63.19 5.20
CA LEU A 96 2.02 62.82 4.46
C LEU A 96 1.83 61.28 4.45
N LEU A 97 2.86 60.57 4.14
CA LEU A 97 2.83 59.07 4.17
C LEU A 97 2.53 58.58 5.59
N GLN A 98 3.08 59.21 6.62
CA GLN A 98 2.80 58.84 8.01
C GLN A 98 1.36 59.17 8.42
N ALA A 99 0.80 60.29 7.96
CA ALA A 99 -0.60 60.67 8.22
C ALA A 99 -1.57 59.66 7.57
N ASP A 100 -1.30 59.29 6.32
CA ASP A 100 -2.09 58.31 5.59
C ASP A 100 -1.93 56.91 6.20
N LYS A 101 -0.73 56.52 6.63
CA LYS A 101 -0.53 55.27 7.38
C LYS A 101 -1.44 55.24 8.62
N ARG A 102 -1.46 56.31 9.44
CA ARG A 102 -2.33 56.37 10.63
C ARG A 102 -3.81 56.23 10.25
N ARG A 103 -4.23 56.86 9.15
CA ARG A 103 -5.60 56.77 8.63
C ARG A 103 -5.98 55.37 8.23
N TYR A 104 -5.14 54.73 7.43
CA TYR A 104 -5.42 53.38 6.87
C TYR A 104 -5.16 52.27 7.86
N SER A 105 -4.23 52.39 8.80
CA SER A 105 -4.03 51.41 9.88
C SER A 105 -5.27 51.22 10.75
N GLY A 106 -6.13 52.26 10.88
CA GLY A 106 -7.43 52.14 11.55
C GLY A 106 -8.41 51.19 10.84
N VAL A 107 -8.28 51.05 9.52
CA VAL A 107 -9.15 50.18 8.67
C VAL A 107 -8.54 48.78 8.48
N PHE A 108 -7.24 48.69 8.17
CA PHE A 108 -6.56 47.46 7.80
C PHE A 108 -5.85 46.78 8.97
N GLY A 109 -5.50 47.52 10.02
CA GLY A 109 -4.89 46.93 11.23
C GLY A 109 -5.76 45.87 11.93
N PRO A 110 -7.07 46.06 12.10
CA PRO A 110 -7.96 45.08 12.70
C PRO A 110 -8.00 43.72 11.96
N ILE A 111 -7.62 43.69 10.68
CA ILE A 111 -7.49 42.45 9.89
C ILE A 111 -6.04 41.97 9.80
N GLY A 112 -5.14 42.44 10.68
CA GLY A 112 -3.75 42.04 10.77
C GLY A 112 -2.83 42.65 9.70
N MET A 113 -3.33 43.55 8.85
CA MET A 113 -2.55 44.16 7.76
C MET A 113 -1.84 45.43 8.25
N ASP A 114 -0.82 45.27 9.10
CA ASP A 114 0.11 46.34 9.39
C ASP A 114 0.90 46.70 8.11
N ASN A 115 1.05 47.98 7.82
CA ASN A 115 1.51 48.46 6.54
C ASN A 115 2.43 49.66 6.66
N ASP A 116 3.49 49.67 5.85
CA ASP A 116 4.50 50.73 5.81
C ASP A 116 4.66 51.24 4.37
N PRO A 117 4.07 52.41 4.03
CA PRO A 117 4.22 52.98 2.69
C PRO A 117 5.59 53.60 2.49
N LEU A 118 6.13 53.37 1.29
CA LEU A 118 7.35 53.98 0.78
C LEU A 118 7.10 54.53 -0.61
N LEU A 119 7.67 55.69 -0.90
CA LEU A 119 7.75 56.25 -2.24
C LEU A 119 9.23 56.34 -2.65
N VAL A 120 9.58 55.57 -3.68
CA VAL A 120 10.93 55.54 -4.23
C VAL A 120 10.94 56.31 -5.53
N THR A 121 11.78 57.36 -5.62
CA THR A 121 11.88 58.28 -6.75
C THR A 121 13.34 58.44 -7.17
N GLY A 122 13.59 59.07 -8.31
CA GLY A 122 14.94 59.46 -8.71
C GLY A 122 15.60 60.52 -7.82
N GLN A 123 14.81 61.18 -6.95
CA GLN A 123 15.32 62.20 -6.03
C GLN A 123 15.60 61.66 -4.63
N GLY A 124 14.98 60.55 -4.24
CA GLY A 124 15.15 59.96 -2.92
C GLY A 124 14.08 58.92 -2.56
N ILE A 125 14.16 58.44 -1.33
CA ILE A 125 13.21 57.52 -0.74
C ILE A 125 12.47 58.24 0.38
N TYR A 126 11.14 58.21 0.32
CA TYR A 126 10.26 58.80 1.31
C TYR A 126 9.52 57.67 2.03
N SER A 127 9.38 57.75 3.35
CA SER A 127 8.81 56.65 4.14
C SER A 127 7.95 57.14 5.32
N SER A 128 7.01 56.30 5.75
CA SER A 128 6.19 56.55 6.95
C SER A 128 6.89 56.17 8.27
N PHE A 129 8.09 55.67 8.23
CA PHE A 129 8.83 55.20 9.40
C PHE A 129 10.22 55.85 9.47
N PRO A 130 10.85 55.92 10.67
CA PRO A 130 12.16 56.54 10.84
C PRO A 130 13.22 55.92 9.92
N GLU A 131 14.09 56.78 9.35
CA GLU A 131 15.17 56.35 8.46
C GLU A 131 16.07 55.22 9.02
N GLN A 132 16.10 55.04 10.35
CA GLN A 132 16.87 54.00 11.04
C GLN A 132 16.30 52.59 10.83
N GLU A 133 15.07 52.43 10.42
CA GLU A 133 14.44 51.15 10.15
C GLU A 133 14.54 50.74 8.65
N LEU A 134 14.86 51.69 7.78
CA LEU A 134 15.12 51.41 6.37
C LEU A 134 16.49 50.72 6.23
N PRO A 135 16.61 49.64 5.46
CA PRO A 135 17.93 49.15 5.07
C PRO A 135 18.71 50.28 4.41
N PRO A 136 19.89 50.71 4.95
CA PRO A 136 20.60 51.90 4.45
C PRO A 136 21.03 51.77 2.98
N TYR A 137 20.75 50.61 2.33
CA TYR A 137 21.08 50.31 0.95
C TYR A 137 19.95 49.55 0.26
N LEU A 138 18.73 50.12 0.22
CA LEU A 138 17.58 49.49 -0.45
C LEU A 138 17.95 49.00 -1.86
N GLU A 139 18.66 49.83 -2.64
CA GLU A 139 19.11 49.50 -3.98
C GLU A 139 20.12 48.34 -4.05
N SER A 140 20.84 48.10 -2.96
CA SER A 140 21.76 46.95 -2.87
C SER A 140 21.05 45.64 -2.62
N GLN A 141 19.81 45.68 -2.14
CA GLN A 141 19.05 44.51 -1.76
C GLN A 141 18.54 43.74 -2.99
N LEU A 142 18.79 42.46 -3.01
CA LEU A 142 18.44 41.60 -4.15
C LEU A 142 16.92 41.49 -4.37
N TRP A 143 16.16 41.48 -3.28
CA TRP A 143 14.68 41.46 -3.32
C TRP A 143 14.13 42.74 -3.96
N TYR A 144 14.68 43.90 -3.64
CA TYR A 144 14.27 45.20 -4.20
C TYR A 144 14.56 45.30 -5.69
N ARG A 145 15.77 44.92 -6.14
CA ARG A 145 16.15 44.94 -7.56
C ARG A 145 15.21 44.05 -8.39
N ARG A 146 14.79 42.89 -7.85
CA ARG A 146 13.85 41.99 -8.52
C ARG A 146 12.46 42.63 -8.58
N LEU A 147 11.97 43.18 -7.47
CA LEU A 147 10.67 43.84 -7.42
C LEU A 147 10.63 45.04 -8.37
N ARG A 148 11.64 45.90 -8.34
CA ARG A 148 11.76 47.08 -9.21
C ARG A 148 11.68 46.67 -10.68
N ARG A 149 12.42 45.65 -11.11
CA ARG A 149 12.34 45.15 -12.46
C ARG A 149 10.94 44.66 -12.83
N LYS A 150 10.31 43.83 -11.96
CA LYS A 150 8.93 43.36 -12.17
C LYS A 150 7.93 44.54 -12.30
N VAL A 151 8.09 45.56 -11.48
CA VAL A 151 7.19 46.73 -11.48
C VAL A 151 7.35 47.53 -12.78
N LEU A 152 8.59 47.76 -13.23
CA LEU A 152 8.88 48.54 -14.47
C LEU A 152 8.52 47.75 -15.76
N ASP A 153 8.63 46.42 -15.71
CA ASP A 153 8.24 45.55 -16.85
C ASP A 153 6.73 45.33 -16.92
N ALA A 154 6.00 45.64 -15.84
CA ALA A 154 4.55 45.44 -15.77
C ALA A 154 3.80 46.55 -16.48
N PRO A 155 2.59 46.29 -17.02
CA PRO A 155 1.73 47.32 -17.58
C PRO A 155 1.43 48.43 -16.56
N ALA A 156 1.29 49.67 -17.04
CA ALA A 156 1.00 50.82 -16.20
C ALA A 156 -0.24 50.56 -15.30
N GLY A 157 -0.16 50.94 -14.05
CA GLY A 157 -1.23 50.73 -13.08
C GLY A 157 -1.31 49.33 -12.46
N THR A 158 -0.46 48.40 -12.90
CA THR A 158 -0.43 47.04 -12.33
C THR A 158 0.26 47.00 -10.97
N VAL A 159 -0.38 46.36 -10.00
CA VAL A 159 0.19 46.11 -8.68
C VAL A 159 0.97 44.80 -8.70
N VAL A 160 2.23 44.84 -8.29
CA VAL A 160 3.16 43.75 -8.29
C VAL A 160 3.51 43.32 -6.87
N PHE A 161 3.48 42.03 -6.60
CA PHE A 161 3.88 41.43 -5.34
C PHE A 161 5.35 41.00 -5.39
N GLY A 162 6.12 41.42 -4.38
CA GLY A 162 7.52 41.07 -4.19
C GLY A 162 7.69 39.80 -3.34
N SER A 163 8.93 39.31 -3.33
CA SER A 163 9.33 38.22 -2.42
C SER A 163 9.51 38.77 -0.98
N THR A 164 9.38 37.86 -0.02
CA THR A 164 9.54 38.17 1.40
C THR A 164 11.03 38.38 1.75
N PHE A 165 11.29 39.31 2.67
CA PHE A 165 12.60 39.68 3.15
C PHE A 165 12.56 40.06 4.66
N PRO A 166 13.69 39.93 5.40
CA PRO A 166 13.75 40.35 6.79
C PRO A 166 13.75 41.89 6.91
N THR A 167 13.18 42.40 7.99
CA THR A 167 13.35 43.80 8.41
C THR A 167 14.83 44.11 8.72
N ALA A 168 15.19 45.38 8.80
CA ALA A 168 16.58 45.80 9.02
C ALA A 168 17.17 45.26 10.36
N ASP A 169 16.35 45.09 11.38
CA ASP A 169 16.70 44.49 12.66
C ASP A 169 16.67 42.97 12.67
N GLY A 170 16.17 42.34 11.58
CA GLY A 170 16.06 40.90 11.41
C GLY A 170 15.03 40.21 12.30
N THR A 171 14.18 40.98 12.99
CA THR A 171 13.17 40.47 13.95
C THR A 171 11.88 40.03 13.27
N ARG A 172 11.53 40.69 12.17
CA ARG A 172 10.30 40.44 11.40
C ARG A 172 10.61 40.17 9.94
N TYR A 173 9.63 39.65 9.24
CA TYR A 173 9.69 39.41 7.79
C TYR A 173 8.54 40.14 7.12
N GLN A 174 8.85 40.79 6.00
CA GLN A 174 7.90 41.59 5.25
C GLN A 174 7.92 41.21 3.79
N PHE A 175 6.81 41.40 3.10
CA PHE A 175 6.75 41.37 1.65
C PHE A 175 6.31 42.75 1.13
N ALA A 176 6.74 43.11 -0.06
CA ALA A 176 6.43 44.40 -0.64
C ALA A 176 5.33 44.25 -1.71
N VAL A 177 4.40 45.18 -1.73
CA VAL A 177 3.41 45.34 -2.79
C VAL A 177 3.65 46.71 -3.43
N ALA A 178 3.90 46.72 -4.75
CA ALA A 178 4.40 47.92 -5.40
C ALA A 178 3.70 48.22 -6.72
N GLN A 179 3.66 49.48 -7.10
CA GLN A 179 3.11 49.99 -8.36
C GLN A 179 3.97 51.15 -8.89
N ALA A 180 4.21 51.13 -10.24
CA ALA A 180 4.82 52.28 -10.89
C ALA A 180 3.82 53.45 -11.01
N LEU A 181 4.30 54.65 -10.72
CA LEU A 181 3.54 55.92 -10.88
C LEU A 181 4.11 56.71 -12.06
N GLU A 182 3.24 57.16 -12.94
CA GLU A 182 3.61 57.94 -14.14
C GLU A 182 3.51 59.45 -13.95
N GLN A 183 2.98 59.89 -12.79
CA GLN A 183 2.66 61.29 -12.53
C GLN A 183 3.86 62.18 -12.21
N PHE A 184 5.01 61.59 -11.87
CA PHE A 184 6.23 62.31 -11.55
C PHE A 184 7.28 62.09 -12.67
N ASP A 185 8.06 63.11 -12.95
CA ASP A 185 9.15 63.01 -13.91
C ASP A 185 10.19 61.99 -13.47
N GLY A 186 10.38 60.97 -14.27
CA GLY A 186 11.33 59.89 -14.01
C GLY A 186 10.70 58.66 -13.41
N GLU A 187 11.56 57.83 -12.81
CA GLU A 187 11.14 56.57 -12.22
C GLU A 187 10.56 56.85 -10.82
N CYS A 188 9.30 56.47 -10.61
CA CYS A 188 8.60 56.59 -9.35
C CYS A 188 7.84 55.30 -9.02
N ILE A 189 8.14 54.71 -7.86
CA ILE A 189 7.53 53.48 -7.39
C ILE A 189 6.92 53.70 -6.02
N LEU A 190 5.60 53.56 -5.96
CA LEU A 190 4.91 53.46 -4.68
C LEU A 190 4.96 52.00 -4.19
N MET A 191 5.42 51.80 -2.98
CA MET A 191 5.58 50.50 -2.38
C MET A 191 4.93 50.50 -0.99
N VAL A 192 4.25 49.42 -0.63
CA VAL A 192 3.72 49.19 0.70
C VAL A 192 4.33 47.93 1.23
N LEU A 193 5.02 48.01 2.35
CA LEU A 193 5.59 46.85 3.06
C LEU A 193 4.54 46.31 4.02
N MET A 194 4.38 44.99 4.01
CA MET A 194 3.37 44.30 4.84
C MET A 194 4.04 43.15 5.58
N ASP A 195 3.64 42.91 6.82
CA ASP A 195 4.14 41.82 7.63
C ASP A 195 3.71 40.47 7.04
N GLU A 196 4.65 39.54 6.92
CA GLU A 196 4.39 38.21 6.40
C GLU A 196 3.43 37.39 7.29
N HIS A 197 3.33 37.78 8.56
CA HIS A 197 2.44 37.11 9.53
C HIS A 197 0.99 37.05 9.06
N VAL A 198 0.54 38.05 8.33
CA VAL A 198 -0.82 38.11 7.74
C VAL A 198 -1.10 36.90 6.83
N LEU A 199 -0.06 36.36 6.15
CA LEU A 199 -0.19 35.18 5.32
C LEU A 199 -0.09 33.90 6.18
N GLN A 200 0.77 33.90 7.20
CA GLN A 200 0.91 32.74 8.10
C GLN A 200 -0.39 32.49 8.87
N ASP A 201 -1.06 33.52 9.36
CA ASP A 201 -2.32 33.44 10.12
C ASP A 201 -3.44 32.76 9.31
N LEU A 202 -3.34 32.72 7.98
CA LEU A 202 -4.33 32.08 7.14
C LEU A 202 -4.27 30.54 7.22
N TYR A 203 -3.09 29.97 7.43
CA TYR A 203 -2.89 28.53 7.41
C TYR A 203 -2.44 27.93 8.76
N GLU A 204 -1.90 28.73 9.67
CA GLU A 204 -1.45 28.24 10.99
C GLU A 204 -2.55 27.51 11.77
N PRO A 205 -3.83 27.97 11.80
CA PRO A 205 -4.89 27.29 12.53
C PRO A 205 -5.28 25.91 11.98
N VAL A 206 -4.90 25.60 10.75
CA VAL A 206 -5.23 24.32 10.07
C VAL A 206 -4.06 23.36 9.99
N LEU A 207 -2.88 23.78 10.49
CA LEU A 207 -1.72 22.90 10.60
C LEU A 207 -2.04 21.74 11.56
N THR A 208 -1.71 20.54 11.12
CA THR A 208 -1.71 19.35 11.98
C THR A 208 -0.30 19.11 12.51
N ASP A 209 -0.17 18.41 13.63
CA ASP A 209 1.14 18.09 14.21
C ASP A 209 2.08 17.50 13.13
N GLY A 210 3.24 18.14 12.97
CA GLY A 210 4.26 17.71 12.01
C GLY A 210 3.96 18.04 10.55
N SER A 211 2.81 18.66 10.19
CA SER A 211 2.58 19.19 8.85
C SER A 211 3.18 20.58 8.69
N GLU A 212 3.59 20.90 7.46
CA GLU A 212 4.05 22.24 7.08
C GLU A 212 3.24 22.74 5.90
N ILE A 213 2.76 24.00 5.98
CA ILE A 213 2.14 24.69 4.84
C ILE A 213 3.01 25.90 4.53
N TYR A 214 3.28 26.09 3.24
CA TYR A 214 4.07 27.23 2.77
C TYR A 214 3.57 27.72 1.41
N ILE A 215 3.90 28.98 1.09
CA ILE A 215 3.50 29.65 -0.14
C ILE A 215 4.75 30.08 -0.89
N TYR A 216 4.80 29.82 -2.20
CA TYR A 216 5.86 30.33 -3.07
C TYR A 216 5.28 31.01 -4.32
N ASP A 217 6.06 31.93 -4.89
CA ASP A 217 5.68 32.68 -6.08
C ASP A 217 5.98 31.89 -7.37
N GLN A 218 5.58 32.46 -8.51
CA GLN A 218 5.80 31.86 -9.84
C GLN A 218 7.28 31.59 -10.18
N GLN A 219 8.21 32.28 -9.53
CA GLN A 219 9.65 32.08 -9.70
C GLN A 219 10.23 31.09 -8.69
N GLY A 220 9.39 30.51 -7.82
CA GLY A 220 9.78 29.54 -6.81
C GLY A 220 10.37 30.17 -5.55
N TYR A 221 10.21 31.49 -5.32
CA TYR A 221 10.63 32.10 -4.07
C TYR A 221 9.57 31.91 -2.98
N ILE A 222 10.02 31.51 -1.79
CA ILE A 222 9.15 31.27 -0.65
C ILE A 222 8.64 32.63 -0.12
N VAL A 223 7.33 32.82 -0.19
CA VAL A 223 6.62 34.02 0.24
C VAL A 223 6.20 33.91 1.70
N SER A 224 5.68 32.76 2.12
CA SER A 224 5.31 32.46 3.50
C SER A 224 5.69 31.05 3.89
N HIS A 225 6.22 30.88 5.10
CA HIS A 225 6.66 29.58 5.63
C HIS A 225 6.73 29.62 7.16
N PRO A 226 6.34 28.53 7.87
CA PRO A 226 6.50 28.44 9.33
C PRO A 226 7.96 28.62 9.76
N ASN A 227 8.91 28.06 9.03
CA ASN A 227 10.33 28.30 9.25
C ASN A 227 10.80 29.58 8.56
N LYS A 228 10.90 30.66 9.33
CA LYS A 228 11.26 32.00 8.85
C LYS A 228 12.62 32.08 8.15
N LYS A 229 13.54 31.16 8.43
CA LYS A 229 14.87 31.10 7.75
C LYS A 229 14.80 30.77 6.27
N LEU A 230 13.66 30.23 5.80
CA LEU A 230 13.44 29.87 4.41
C LEU A 230 12.79 30.99 3.59
N LEU A 231 12.24 32.00 4.23
CA LEU A 231 11.55 33.11 3.57
C LEU A 231 12.49 33.85 2.59
N GLY A 232 11.96 34.20 1.45
CA GLY A 232 12.69 34.86 0.37
C GLY A 232 13.75 34.03 -0.34
N LYS A 233 13.96 32.79 0.07
CA LYS A 233 14.86 31.85 -0.61
C LYS A 233 14.11 31.13 -1.73
N GLN A 234 14.86 30.71 -2.75
CA GLN A 234 14.29 29.90 -3.82
C GLN A 234 14.12 28.44 -3.34
N PHE A 235 12.98 27.89 -3.60
CA PHE A 235 12.68 26.49 -3.30
C PHE A 235 13.52 25.57 -4.20
N VAL A 236 14.35 24.73 -3.61
CA VAL A 236 15.40 23.96 -4.34
C VAL A 236 15.18 22.45 -4.25
N ASP A 237 13.99 21.96 -3.91
CA ASP A 237 13.75 20.50 -3.95
C ASP A 237 13.33 20.06 -5.37
N PRO A 238 14.23 19.40 -6.16
CA PRO A 238 13.91 19.00 -7.54
C PRO A 238 12.80 17.96 -7.63
N GLN A 239 12.64 17.10 -6.59
CA GLN A 239 11.60 16.06 -6.58
C GLN A 239 10.24 16.67 -6.28
N ALA A 240 10.19 17.57 -5.31
CA ALA A 240 8.98 18.33 -5.00
C ALA A 240 8.59 19.22 -6.19
N MET A 241 9.54 19.92 -6.80
CA MET A 241 9.28 20.77 -7.97
C MET A 241 8.71 19.98 -9.15
N ALA A 242 9.26 18.82 -9.48
CA ALA A 242 8.73 17.97 -10.55
C ALA A 242 7.27 17.54 -10.31
N THR A 243 6.89 17.36 -9.04
CA THR A 243 5.53 17.01 -8.63
C THR A 243 4.59 18.22 -8.62
N LEU A 244 5.13 19.41 -8.32
CA LEU A 244 4.39 20.67 -8.20
C LEU A 244 4.10 21.35 -9.55
N TYR A 245 4.77 20.95 -10.63
CA TYR A 245 4.47 21.47 -11.98
C TYR A 245 3.13 20.98 -12.54
N GLY A 246 2.46 20.00 -11.89
CA GLY A 246 1.07 19.66 -12.19
C GLY A 246 0.12 20.51 -11.35
N ALA A 247 -0.86 21.16 -11.99
CA ALA A 247 -1.87 21.92 -11.27
C ALA A 247 -2.65 21.00 -10.30
N ASN A 248 -2.78 21.44 -9.02
CA ASN A 248 -3.68 20.85 -8.01
C ASN A 248 -3.53 19.34 -7.84
N SER A 249 -2.37 18.90 -7.40
CA SER A 249 -2.04 17.48 -7.26
C SER A 249 -1.75 17.09 -5.80
N ALA A 250 -1.95 15.80 -5.51
CA ALA A 250 -1.54 15.17 -4.26
C ALA A 250 -0.70 13.93 -4.60
N SER A 251 0.49 13.81 -4.04
CA SER A 251 1.39 12.71 -4.31
C SER A 251 2.25 12.37 -3.10
N VAL A 252 2.65 11.10 -2.98
CA VAL A 252 3.57 10.67 -1.93
C VAL A 252 5.00 10.77 -2.43
N ILE A 253 5.79 11.60 -1.77
CA ILE A 253 7.22 11.77 -2.04
C ILE A 253 8.07 11.20 -0.89
N ARG A 254 9.35 10.93 -1.16
CA ARG A 254 10.31 10.56 -0.12
C ARG A 254 11.36 11.64 0.04
N LYS A 255 11.46 12.19 1.26
CA LYS A 255 12.42 13.23 1.65
C LYS A 255 13.23 12.74 2.84
N GLN A 256 14.56 12.66 2.72
CA GLN A 256 15.45 12.19 3.79
C GLN A 256 15.06 10.81 4.38
N GLY A 257 14.59 9.88 3.54
CA GLY A 257 14.20 8.52 3.96
C GLY A 257 12.81 8.40 4.56
N LYS A 258 12.10 9.51 4.82
CA LYS A 258 10.70 9.55 5.28
C LYS A 258 9.77 9.82 4.11
N ALA A 259 8.58 9.23 4.17
CA ALA A 259 7.53 9.48 3.19
C ALA A 259 6.66 10.65 3.64
N TYR A 260 6.29 11.53 2.71
CA TYR A 260 5.40 12.66 2.91
C TYR A 260 4.31 12.66 1.86
N LEU A 261 3.10 13.01 2.25
CA LEU A 261 2.06 13.41 1.30
C LEU A 261 2.29 14.88 0.97
N LEU A 262 2.63 15.15 -0.28
CA LEU A 262 2.78 16.49 -0.82
C LEU A 262 1.51 16.85 -1.57
N THR A 263 0.84 17.92 -1.13
CA THR A 263 -0.36 18.46 -1.79
C THR A 263 -0.08 19.89 -2.21
N ASN A 264 -0.47 20.26 -3.41
CA ASN A 264 -0.29 21.61 -3.92
C ASN A 264 -1.56 22.17 -4.56
N TYR A 265 -1.71 23.48 -4.45
CA TYR A 265 -2.75 24.25 -5.11
C TYR A 265 -2.15 25.51 -5.74
N LEU A 266 -2.25 25.61 -7.06
CA LEU A 266 -1.87 26.82 -7.82
C LEU A 266 -3.08 27.75 -7.88
N ASP A 267 -2.94 28.94 -7.32
CA ASP A 267 -3.91 30.02 -7.49
C ASP A 267 -3.60 30.82 -8.75
N GLU A 268 -4.43 30.67 -9.76
CA GLU A 268 -4.27 31.40 -11.03
C GLU A 268 -4.40 32.92 -10.87
N ASN A 269 -5.14 33.42 -9.87
CA ASN A 269 -5.34 34.86 -9.66
C ASN A 269 -4.11 35.51 -9.03
N THR A 270 -3.45 34.83 -8.10
CA THR A 270 -2.25 35.35 -7.43
C THR A 270 -0.98 34.94 -8.16
N GLY A 271 -1.01 33.81 -8.87
CA GLY A 271 0.15 33.12 -9.37
C GLY A 271 1.00 32.47 -8.27
N TRP A 272 0.47 32.42 -7.05
CA TRP A 272 1.14 31.76 -5.95
C TRP A 272 0.72 30.28 -5.86
N THR A 273 1.66 29.46 -5.44
CA THR A 273 1.36 28.03 -5.16
C THR A 273 1.44 27.81 -3.66
N ILE A 274 0.38 27.26 -3.11
CA ILE A 274 0.28 26.85 -1.73
C ILE A 274 0.59 25.37 -1.68
N VAL A 275 1.50 24.98 -0.79
CA VAL A 275 1.96 23.58 -0.65
C VAL A 275 1.77 23.14 0.77
N GLU A 276 1.32 21.92 0.93
CA GLU A 276 1.28 21.22 2.22
C GLU A 276 2.11 19.95 2.16
N GLU A 277 3.00 19.79 3.15
CA GLU A 277 3.76 18.55 3.39
C GLU A 277 3.25 17.90 4.68
N ILE A 278 2.71 16.68 4.60
CA ILE A 278 2.26 15.92 5.77
C ILE A 278 3.07 14.64 5.87
N PRO A 279 3.68 14.30 7.01
CA PRO A 279 4.33 13.02 7.21
C PRO A 279 3.35 11.87 6.95
N ALA A 280 3.77 10.92 6.10
CA ALA A 280 2.90 9.83 5.65
C ALA A 280 2.49 8.88 6.78
N ASP A 281 3.32 8.74 7.80
CA ASP A 281 3.05 7.97 9.02
C ASP A 281 1.87 8.54 9.83
N MET A 282 1.66 9.85 9.82
CA MET A 282 0.50 10.47 10.46
C MET A 282 -0.81 10.14 9.73
N ILE A 283 -0.75 10.02 8.41
CA ILE A 283 -1.92 9.71 7.58
C ILE A 283 -2.21 8.21 7.58
N PHE A 284 -1.15 7.40 7.43
CA PHE A 284 -1.26 5.96 7.23
C PHE A 284 -1.14 5.14 8.52
N GLY A 285 -0.80 5.77 9.66
CA GLY A 285 -0.66 5.08 10.95
C GLY A 285 -1.95 4.38 11.42
N GLU A 286 -3.11 4.93 11.09
CA GLU A 286 -4.40 4.25 11.36
C GLU A 286 -4.62 3.06 10.42
N LEU A 287 -4.15 3.16 9.16
CA LEU A 287 -4.20 2.04 8.22
C LEU A 287 -3.32 0.87 8.67
N ASP A 288 -2.17 1.16 9.28
CA ASP A 288 -1.27 0.10 9.75
C ASP A 288 -1.95 -0.76 10.83
N ARG A 289 -2.74 -0.17 11.73
CA ARG A 289 -3.57 -0.90 12.69
C ARG A 289 -4.67 -1.72 12.02
N MET A 290 -5.31 -1.16 10.99
CA MET A 290 -6.30 -1.90 10.20
C MET A 290 -5.66 -3.08 9.46
N TYR A 291 -4.46 -2.91 8.91
CA TYR A 291 -3.70 -4.01 8.29
C TYR A 291 -3.34 -5.09 9.30
N GLU A 292 -2.86 -4.73 10.49
CA GLU A 292 -2.58 -5.68 11.57
C GLU A 292 -3.81 -6.53 11.91
N LEU A 293 -4.98 -5.91 12.02
CA LEU A 293 -6.25 -6.60 12.26
C LEU A 293 -6.62 -7.51 11.09
N VAL A 294 -6.54 -7.04 9.85
CA VAL A 294 -6.84 -7.83 8.64
C VAL A 294 -5.90 -9.03 8.53
N PHE A 295 -4.58 -8.83 8.69
CA PHE A 295 -3.61 -9.92 8.63
C PHE A 295 -3.77 -10.91 9.80
N THR A 296 -4.18 -10.45 10.97
CA THR A 296 -4.51 -11.33 12.12
C THR A 296 -5.71 -12.22 11.78
N ILE A 297 -6.80 -11.64 11.24
CA ILE A 297 -7.97 -12.41 10.81
C ILE A 297 -7.59 -13.41 9.72
N LEU A 298 -6.83 -12.99 8.70
CA LEU A 298 -6.35 -13.87 7.64
C LEU A 298 -5.49 -15.01 8.20
N GLY A 299 -4.65 -14.73 9.18
CA GLY A 299 -3.83 -15.72 9.89
C GLY A 299 -4.69 -16.77 10.61
N VAL A 300 -5.70 -16.34 11.34
CA VAL A 300 -6.66 -17.24 12.00
C VAL A 300 -7.41 -18.10 10.98
N CYS A 301 -7.90 -17.49 9.90
CA CYS A 301 -8.59 -18.21 8.81
C CYS A 301 -7.65 -19.23 8.14
N LEU A 302 -6.38 -18.90 7.96
CA LEU A 302 -5.38 -19.83 7.41
C LEU A 302 -5.18 -21.04 8.32
N VAL A 303 -5.03 -20.82 9.64
CA VAL A 303 -4.86 -21.91 10.61
C VAL A 303 -6.08 -22.82 10.64
N LEU A 304 -7.30 -22.25 10.65
CA LEU A 304 -8.55 -23.01 10.58
C LEU A 304 -8.66 -23.80 9.27
N GLY A 305 -8.34 -23.15 8.15
CA GLY A 305 -8.34 -23.78 6.83
C GLY A 305 -7.36 -24.94 6.74
N LEU A 306 -6.15 -24.80 7.32
CA LEU A 306 -5.16 -25.89 7.42
C LEU A 306 -5.70 -27.06 8.27
N GLY A 307 -6.39 -26.77 9.38
CA GLY A 307 -7.05 -27.79 10.20
C GLY A 307 -8.08 -28.59 9.40
N VAL A 308 -8.94 -27.90 8.65
CA VAL A 308 -9.92 -28.54 7.77
C VAL A 308 -9.24 -29.34 6.67
N ALA A 309 -8.19 -28.81 6.05
CA ALA A 309 -7.42 -29.53 5.02
C ALA A 309 -6.79 -30.83 5.55
N LEU A 310 -6.22 -30.80 6.76
CA LEU A 310 -5.69 -31.99 7.43
C LEU A 310 -6.77 -33.00 7.71
N TYR A 311 -7.92 -32.58 8.23
CA TYR A 311 -9.07 -33.45 8.49
C TYR A 311 -9.58 -34.12 7.21
N GLN A 312 -9.83 -33.35 6.16
CA GLN A 312 -10.28 -33.85 4.87
C GLN A 312 -9.26 -34.79 4.22
N SER A 313 -7.99 -34.42 4.23
CA SER A 313 -6.90 -35.27 3.72
C SER A 313 -6.84 -36.63 4.42
N GLN A 314 -7.06 -36.67 5.75
CA GLN A 314 -7.10 -37.91 6.49
C GLN A 314 -8.36 -38.73 6.21
N LYS A 315 -9.51 -38.08 6.08
CA LYS A 315 -10.80 -38.74 5.82
C LYS A 315 -10.85 -39.40 4.43
N ILE A 316 -10.18 -38.83 3.43
CA ILE A 316 -10.15 -39.37 2.07
C ILE A 316 -8.95 -40.34 1.88
N ALA A 317 -7.76 -39.93 2.27
CA ALA A 317 -6.54 -40.68 1.92
C ALA A 317 -6.37 -41.97 2.75
N ARG A 318 -6.83 -42.02 4.00
CA ARG A 318 -6.70 -43.22 4.84
C ARG A 318 -7.47 -44.42 4.28
N PRO A 319 -8.80 -44.33 3.98
CA PRO A 319 -9.55 -45.42 3.42
C PRO A 319 -9.02 -45.86 2.05
N LEU A 320 -8.66 -44.93 1.16
CA LEU A 320 -8.09 -45.25 -0.16
C LEU A 320 -6.78 -46.00 -0.04
N THR A 321 -5.91 -45.60 0.90
CA THR A 321 -4.64 -46.34 1.15
C THR A 321 -4.90 -47.72 1.73
N GLY A 322 -5.92 -47.86 2.58
CA GLY A 322 -6.36 -49.13 3.12
C GLY A 322 -6.86 -50.07 2.03
N LEU A 323 -7.72 -49.56 1.15
CA LEU A 323 -8.24 -50.30 0.01
C LEU A 323 -7.12 -50.75 -0.97
N SER A 324 -6.17 -49.84 -1.27
CA SER A 324 -5.00 -50.17 -2.11
C SER A 324 -4.17 -51.29 -1.49
N LYS A 325 -3.89 -51.26 -0.19
CA LYS A 325 -3.16 -52.34 0.50
C LYS A 325 -3.90 -53.67 0.50
N ALA A 326 -5.23 -53.60 0.69
CA ALA A 326 -6.05 -54.81 0.62
C ALA A 326 -6.04 -55.42 -0.80
N MET A 327 -6.06 -54.59 -1.85
CA MET A 327 -5.91 -55.05 -3.23
C MET A 327 -4.56 -55.69 -3.51
N ASP A 328 -3.46 -55.14 -2.96
CA ASP A 328 -2.13 -55.75 -3.06
C ASP A 328 -2.06 -57.07 -2.34
N SER A 329 -2.60 -57.18 -1.12
CA SER A 329 -2.64 -58.42 -0.32
C SER A 329 -3.54 -59.48 -0.94
N PHE A 330 -4.60 -59.07 -1.66
CA PHE A 330 -5.51 -59.94 -2.37
C PHE A 330 -4.78 -60.83 -3.41
N GLY A 331 -3.78 -60.27 -4.12
CA GLY A 331 -2.92 -61.02 -5.06
C GLY A 331 -2.08 -62.09 -4.35
N GLY A 332 -1.86 -61.99 -3.04
CA GLY A 332 -1.19 -62.98 -2.21
C GLY A 332 -2.11 -64.00 -1.54
N GLY A 333 -3.44 -63.92 -1.79
CA GLY A 333 -4.42 -64.89 -1.25
C GLY A 333 -5.08 -64.43 0.05
N ASP A 334 -4.89 -63.18 0.50
CA ASP A 334 -5.58 -62.58 1.66
C ASP A 334 -6.88 -61.91 1.20
N PHE A 335 -8.01 -62.52 1.55
CA PHE A 335 -9.36 -62.06 1.21
C PHE A 335 -10.03 -61.29 2.38
N THR A 336 -9.27 -60.65 3.23
CA THR A 336 -9.80 -59.93 4.38
C THR A 336 -10.65 -58.72 3.90
N PRO A 337 -11.92 -58.60 4.37
CA PRO A 337 -12.79 -57.51 3.96
C PRO A 337 -12.29 -56.17 4.51
N VAL A 338 -12.41 -55.12 3.69
CA VAL A 338 -12.12 -53.73 4.09
C VAL A 338 -13.36 -53.05 4.71
N PRO A 339 -13.19 -52.07 5.62
CA PRO A 339 -14.29 -51.31 6.17
C PRO A 339 -15.11 -50.58 5.10
N THR A 340 -16.45 -50.58 5.26
CA THR A 340 -17.41 -49.98 4.33
C THR A 340 -18.14 -48.75 4.92
N ASP A 341 -17.75 -48.30 6.12
CA ASP A 341 -18.25 -47.11 6.76
C ASP A 341 -17.09 -46.12 6.96
N THR A 342 -16.71 -45.47 5.88
CA THR A 342 -15.62 -44.46 5.86
C THR A 342 -16.15 -43.06 5.98
N GLY A 343 -17.47 -42.86 5.92
CA GLY A 343 -18.17 -41.57 5.90
C GLY A 343 -18.04 -40.81 4.57
N THR A 344 -17.65 -41.53 3.49
CA THR A 344 -17.64 -40.99 2.12
C THR A 344 -18.30 -42.00 1.19
N ARG A 345 -19.45 -41.66 0.66
CA ARG A 345 -20.32 -42.57 -0.09
C ARG A 345 -19.62 -43.31 -1.26
N GLU A 346 -18.78 -42.59 -1.99
CA GLU A 346 -18.04 -43.12 -3.12
C GLU A 346 -17.00 -44.16 -2.69
N ILE A 347 -16.33 -43.92 -1.56
CA ILE A 347 -15.33 -44.86 -1.00
C ILE A 347 -16.05 -46.06 -0.41
N ASP A 348 -17.18 -45.87 0.25
CA ASP A 348 -17.98 -46.97 0.82
C ASP A 348 -18.50 -47.87 -0.29
N THR A 349 -18.99 -47.31 -1.41
CA THR A 349 -19.42 -48.07 -2.58
C THR A 349 -18.26 -48.86 -3.20
N LEU A 350 -17.08 -48.26 -3.30
CA LEU A 350 -15.91 -48.93 -3.81
C LEU A 350 -15.42 -50.07 -2.91
N SER A 351 -15.45 -49.85 -1.59
CA SER A 351 -15.11 -50.86 -0.58
C SER A 351 -16.10 -52.04 -0.60
N GLN A 352 -17.42 -51.77 -0.74
CA GLN A 352 -18.45 -52.80 -0.87
C GLN A 352 -18.25 -53.63 -2.13
N SER A 353 -17.96 -52.99 -3.28
CA SER A 353 -17.69 -53.70 -4.55
C SER A 353 -16.45 -54.58 -4.47
N PHE A 354 -15.39 -54.08 -3.81
CA PHE A 354 -14.19 -54.88 -3.56
C PHE A 354 -14.48 -56.09 -2.67
N ASN A 355 -15.18 -55.90 -1.54
CA ASN A 355 -15.54 -56.99 -0.62
C ASN A 355 -16.40 -58.05 -1.30
N HIS A 356 -17.37 -57.64 -2.14
CA HIS A 356 -18.19 -58.57 -2.93
C HIS A 356 -17.31 -59.41 -3.88
N MET A 357 -16.43 -58.76 -4.66
CA MET A 357 -15.51 -59.45 -5.58
C MET A 357 -14.58 -60.42 -4.82
N ALA A 358 -14.02 -59.95 -3.67
CA ALA A 358 -13.13 -60.76 -2.84
C ALA A 358 -13.85 -62.02 -2.33
N GLY A 359 -15.11 -61.86 -1.88
CA GLY A 359 -15.98 -62.98 -1.44
C GLY A 359 -16.27 -63.98 -2.55
N GLU A 360 -16.59 -63.50 -3.76
CA GLU A 360 -16.83 -64.38 -4.90
C GLU A 360 -15.59 -65.21 -5.30
N ILE A 361 -14.42 -64.51 -5.38
CA ILE A 361 -13.15 -65.20 -5.76
C ILE A 361 -12.75 -66.19 -4.67
N SER A 362 -12.87 -65.85 -3.39
CA SER A 362 -12.62 -66.78 -2.28
C SER A 362 -13.51 -68.02 -2.38
N SER A 363 -14.81 -67.86 -2.65
CA SER A 363 -15.76 -68.95 -2.86
C SER A 363 -15.37 -69.81 -4.06
N LEU A 364 -14.98 -69.21 -5.18
CA LEU A 364 -14.50 -69.93 -6.36
C LEU A 364 -13.22 -70.74 -6.06
N MET A 365 -12.24 -70.15 -5.38
CA MET A 365 -11.02 -70.81 -4.96
C MET A 365 -11.30 -72.05 -4.09
N ASN A 366 -12.21 -71.92 -3.12
CA ASN A 366 -12.62 -73.04 -2.27
C ASN A 366 -13.28 -74.14 -3.08
N ARG A 367 -14.12 -73.83 -4.08
CA ARG A 367 -14.76 -74.76 -4.94
C ARG A 367 -13.72 -75.51 -5.83
N VAL A 368 -12.77 -74.76 -6.38
CA VAL A 368 -11.69 -75.39 -7.21
C VAL A 368 -10.84 -76.32 -6.34
N THR A 369 -10.46 -75.89 -5.12
CA THR A 369 -9.68 -76.72 -4.21
C THR A 369 -10.43 -77.99 -3.82
N GLU A 370 -11.75 -77.90 -3.55
CA GLU A 370 -12.57 -79.09 -3.22
C GLU A 370 -12.74 -79.98 -4.45
N GLN A 371 -12.94 -79.42 -5.65
CA GLN A 371 -12.96 -80.21 -6.90
C GLN A 371 -11.63 -80.96 -7.13
N GLU A 372 -10.50 -80.32 -6.97
CA GLU A 372 -9.19 -80.93 -7.05
C GLU A 372 -9.01 -82.06 -5.99
N ARG A 373 -9.47 -81.81 -4.78
CA ARG A 373 -9.45 -82.81 -3.73
C ARG A 373 -10.28 -84.07 -4.11
N GLN A 374 -11.51 -83.81 -4.59
CA GLN A 374 -12.38 -84.90 -5.03
C GLN A 374 -11.80 -85.64 -6.23
N LYS A 375 -11.21 -84.93 -7.20
CA LYS A 375 -10.54 -85.55 -8.34
C LYS A 375 -9.39 -86.46 -7.87
N ARG A 376 -8.55 -85.94 -6.96
CA ARG A 376 -7.42 -86.75 -6.41
C ARG A 376 -7.94 -87.97 -5.64
N LEU A 377 -9.03 -87.86 -4.90
CA LEU A 377 -9.65 -88.98 -4.21
C LEU A 377 -10.20 -89.98 -5.21
N ALA A 378 -10.85 -89.55 -6.29
CA ALA A 378 -11.36 -90.44 -7.33
C ALA A 378 -10.21 -91.11 -8.05
N GLU A 379 -9.13 -90.43 -8.40
CA GLU A 379 -7.92 -91.01 -9.02
C GLU A 379 -7.27 -92.09 -8.08
N MET A 380 -7.15 -91.78 -6.79
CA MET A 380 -6.65 -92.70 -5.78
C MET A 380 -7.54 -93.94 -5.66
N ASN A 381 -8.88 -93.77 -5.67
CA ASN A 381 -9.80 -94.91 -5.62
C ASN A 381 -9.77 -95.69 -6.88
N PHE A 382 -9.62 -95.04 -8.04
CA PHE A 382 -9.43 -95.78 -9.34
C PHE A 382 -8.13 -96.57 -9.33
N LEU A 383 -7.01 -96.05 -8.92
CA LEU A 383 -5.74 -96.73 -8.74
C LEU A 383 -5.83 -97.92 -7.77
N ARG A 384 -6.56 -97.74 -6.65
CA ARG A 384 -6.83 -98.82 -5.67
C ARG A 384 -7.68 -99.95 -6.30
N ALA A 385 -8.66 -99.56 -7.12
CA ALA A 385 -9.52 -100.54 -7.80
C ALA A 385 -8.77 -101.36 -8.90
N GLN A 386 -7.73 -100.78 -9.52
CA GLN A 386 -6.84 -101.53 -10.46
C GLN A 386 -6.01 -102.58 -9.77
N ILE A 387 -5.75 -102.48 -8.47
CA ILE A 387 -5.17 -103.56 -7.68
C ILE A 387 -6.28 -104.53 -7.44
N ASN A 388 -6.42 -105.60 -8.29
CA ASN A 388 -7.45 -106.59 -8.16
C ASN A 388 -7.37 -107.26 -6.77
N PRO A 389 -8.30 -106.95 -5.81
CA PRO A 389 -8.18 -107.53 -4.45
C PRO A 389 -8.29 -108.99 -4.37
N HIS A 390 -9.00 -109.57 -5.39
CA HIS A 390 -9.13 -111.02 -5.49
C HIS A 390 -7.83 -111.68 -5.90
N PHE A 391 -7.04 -111.07 -6.77
CA PHE A 391 -5.74 -111.54 -7.15
C PHE A 391 -4.75 -111.50 -5.94
N LEU A 392 -4.71 -110.46 -5.18
CA LEU A 392 -3.91 -110.33 -3.93
C LEU A 392 -4.34 -111.38 -2.91
N TYR A 393 -5.65 -111.53 -2.69
CA TYR A 393 -6.18 -112.54 -1.80
C TYR A 393 -5.80 -113.96 -2.23
N ASN A 394 -5.89 -114.26 -3.51
CA ASN A 394 -5.52 -115.55 -4.06
C ASN A 394 -4.00 -115.80 -3.94
N MET A 395 -3.16 -114.80 -4.19
CA MET A 395 -1.73 -114.88 -4.01
C MET A 395 -1.35 -115.08 -2.52
N LEU A 396 -1.90 -114.27 -1.59
CA LEU A 396 -1.67 -114.45 -0.15
C LEU A 396 -2.20 -115.77 0.37
N PHE A 397 -3.35 -116.24 -0.16
CA PHE A 397 -3.89 -117.53 0.17
C PHE A 397 -2.98 -118.66 -0.39
N SER A 398 -2.46 -118.56 -1.60
CA SER A 398 -1.50 -119.48 -2.17
C SER A 398 -0.20 -119.54 -1.37
N ILE A 399 0.33 -118.40 -0.97
CA ILE A 399 1.53 -118.31 -0.10
C ILE A 399 1.27 -118.99 1.22
N ARG A 400 0.14 -118.70 1.88
CA ARG A 400 -0.26 -119.37 3.13
C ARG A 400 -0.36 -120.86 3.00
N CYS A 401 -1.03 -121.35 1.93
CA CYS A 401 -1.12 -122.79 1.70
C CYS A 401 0.24 -123.39 1.47
N THR A 402 1.15 -122.76 0.72
CA THR A 402 2.52 -123.22 0.49
C THR A 402 3.36 -123.30 1.77
N VAL A 403 3.22 -122.36 2.66
CA VAL A 403 3.88 -122.27 3.96
C VAL A 403 3.32 -123.36 4.88
N GLU A 404 2.02 -123.57 4.93
CA GLU A 404 1.35 -124.62 5.73
C GLU A 404 1.70 -126.03 5.26
N MET A 405 1.99 -126.25 3.95
CA MET A 405 2.43 -127.54 3.40
C MET A 405 3.94 -127.79 3.52
N GLY A 406 4.66 -127.01 4.28
CA GLY A 406 6.09 -127.17 4.58
C GLY A 406 7.05 -126.96 3.43
N LYS A 407 6.60 -126.34 2.34
CA LYS A 407 7.44 -126.01 1.17
C LYS A 407 7.82 -124.49 1.21
N SER A 408 8.66 -124.09 2.18
CA SER A 408 9.07 -122.65 2.40
C SER A 408 9.93 -122.14 1.17
N GLU A 409 10.52 -122.99 0.34
CA GLU A 409 11.31 -122.54 -0.78
C GLU A 409 10.50 -122.11 -2.02
N GLN A 410 9.19 -122.27 -2.09
CA GLN A 410 8.34 -121.91 -3.20
C GLN A 410 7.52 -120.64 -2.90
N ALA A 411 7.65 -120.02 -1.70
CA ALA A 411 6.91 -118.78 -1.28
C ALA A 411 7.75 -117.49 -1.38
N SER A 412 9.03 -117.53 -1.80
CA SER A 412 9.90 -116.37 -2.04
C SER A 412 9.62 -115.65 -3.30
#